data_67dd00f77ec8e7b49a3724f4101d465e
#
_entry.id   67dd00f77ec8e7b49a3724f4101d465e
#
_cell.length_a   1.000
_cell.length_b   1.000
_cell.length_c   1.000
_cell.angle_alpha   90.00
_cell.angle_beta   90.00
_cell.angle_gamma   90.00
#
_symmetry.space_group_name_H-M   'P 1'
#
loop_
_entity.id
_entity.type
_entity.pdbx_description
1 polymer ?
#
loop_
_entity_poly.entity_id
_entity_poly.type
_entity_poly.pdbx_seq_one_letter_code
_entity_poly.pdbx_strand_id
1 'polypeptide(L)'
;MEVELVDVTLTHPNGQRALDRLSLAIRGGERVAIIGPSGAGKTSILRLIGTAIRPTAGTLRLANADPWRLPRAALRRLRSRIGTIHQAPPLPPRQRLVTTVLAGRLGQWPLWRALASLVYPADITGAEAALARMDLADRLFDRCDRLSGGQLQRVGVARTLYQAPDLLLADEPVSALDPQLATRVVGELNRDAQARGATLIASLHAVDLALGSFPRVIGIRAGAVAFDRPPAGITDAMLTELYASESPRPPTQDEQPLELPETGPRAARQPLCR
;
A
#
# COMPACT_ATOMS: atom_id res chain seq x y z
N MET A 1 -1.33 -17.67 -1.78
CA MET A 1 -1.19 -17.56 -3.26
C MET A 1 0.27 -17.37 -3.58
N GLU A 2 0.82 -18.15 -4.51
CA GLU A 2 2.21 -18.02 -4.98
C GLU A 2 2.37 -16.85 -5.95
N VAL A 3 3.53 -16.17 -5.91
CA VAL A 3 3.90 -15.04 -6.77
C VAL A 3 5.26 -15.32 -7.38
N GLU A 4 5.37 -15.26 -8.70
CA GLU A 4 6.62 -15.42 -9.44
C GLU A 4 6.80 -14.27 -10.43
N LEU A 5 7.93 -13.59 -10.33
CA LEU A 5 8.39 -12.56 -11.26
C LEU A 5 9.66 -13.08 -11.93
N VAL A 6 9.71 -13.07 -13.27
CA VAL A 6 10.86 -13.53 -14.05
C VAL A 6 11.28 -12.43 -15.01
N ASP A 7 12.47 -11.87 -14.78
CA ASP A 7 13.12 -10.82 -15.56
C ASP A 7 12.20 -9.62 -15.87
N VAL A 8 11.41 -9.23 -14.85
CA VAL A 8 10.39 -8.20 -15.00
C VAL A 8 11.03 -6.82 -15.11
N THR A 9 10.73 -6.14 -16.21
CA THR A 9 11.06 -4.73 -16.42
C THR A 9 9.78 -3.92 -16.50
N LEU A 10 9.78 -2.76 -15.82
CA LEU A 10 8.69 -1.80 -15.87
C LEU A 10 9.24 -0.41 -16.17
N THR A 11 8.82 0.14 -17.31
CA THR A 11 9.11 1.53 -17.71
C THR A 11 7.80 2.31 -17.73
N HIS A 12 7.75 3.43 -17.02
CA HIS A 12 6.60 4.33 -17.03
C HIS A 12 6.50 5.10 -18.36
N PRO A 13 5.31 5.65 -18.70
CA PRO A 13 5.12 6.41 -19.95
C PRO A 13 6.08 7.61 -20.11
N ASN A 14 6.59 8.16 -19.01
CA ASN A 14 7.59 9.25 -18.99
C ASN A 14 9.03 8.76 -19.26
N GLY A 15 9.23 7.47 -19.61
CA GLY A 15 10.53 6.87 -19.88
C GLY A 15 11.31 6.44 -18.62
N GLN A 16 10.84 6.74 -17.42
CA GLN A 16 11.49 6.32 -16.18
C GLN A 16 11.35 4.82 -15.96
N ARG A 17 12.47 4.12 -15.81
CA ARG A 17 12.51 2.70 -15.47
C ARG A 17 12.30 2.53 -13.97
N ALA A 18 11.16 1.93 -13.59
CA ALA A 18 10.80 1.66 -12.20
C ALA A 18 11.29 0.29 -11.71
N LEU A 19 11.36 -0.71 -12.61
CA LEU A 19 11.91 -2.04 -12.34
C LEU A 19 12.84 -2.44 -13.49
N ASP A 20 13.95 -3.07 -13.13
CA ASP A 20 14.97 -3.51 -14.09
C ASP A 20 15.30 -5.00 -13.91
N ARG A 21 14.78 -5.84 -14.80
CA ARG A 21 14.96 -7.30 -14.84
C ARG A 21 14.82 -7.97 -13.46
N LEU A 22 13.82 -7.54 -12.72
CA LEU A 22 13.54 -8.03 -11.37
C LEU A 22 13.02 -9.47 -11.44
N SER A 23 13.72 -10.39 -10.80
CA SER A 23 13.28 -11.77 -10.58
C SER A 23 13.07 -12.02 -9.10
N LEU A 24 11.89 -12.55 -8.73
CA LEU A 24 11.49 -12.77 -7.35
C LEU A 24 10.43 -13.87 -7.29
N ALA A 25 10.61 -14.82 -6.37
CA ALA A 25 9.63 -15.86 -6.08
C ALA A 25 9.20 -15.79 -4.61
N ILE A 26 7.87 -15.77 -4.37
CA ILE A 26 7.26 -15.78 -3.03
C ILE A 26 6.26 -16.95 -3.01
N ARG A 27 6.48 -17.89 -2.10
CA ARG A 27 5.63 -19.07 -1.96
C ARG A 27 4.28 -18.71 -1.35
N GLY A 28 3.28 -19.55 -1.59
CA GLY A 28 1.99 -19.41 -0.93
C GLY A 28 2.13 -19.49 0.60
N GLY A 29 1.51 -18.56 1.31
CA GLY A 29 1.56 -18.47 2.77
C GLY A 29 2.79 -17.75 3.35
N GLU A 30 3.76 -17.34 2.52
CA GLU A 30 4.89 -16.53 3.00
C GLU A 30 4.47 -15.13 3.41
N ARG A 31 5.20 -14.58 4.38
CA ARG A 31 5.04 -13.20 4.86
C ARG A 31 6.36 -12.47 4.65
N VAL A 32 6.34 -11.47 3.78
CA VAL A 32 7.52 -10.81 3.25
C VAL A 32 7.40 -9.29 3.42
N ALA A 33 8.44 -8.67 3.96
CA ALA A 33 8.59 -7.22 3.93
C ALA A 33 9.49 -6.80 2.75
N ILE A 34 9.11 -5.73 2.07
CA ILE A 34 9.92 -5.07 1.05
C ILE A 34 10.39 -3.73 1.61
N ILE A 35 11.71 -3.54 1.69
CA ILE A 35 12.32 -2.29 2.15
C ILE A 35 13.21 -1.69 1.06
N GLY A 36 13.56 -0.41 1.21
CA GLY A 36 14.45 0.31 0.30
C GLY A 36 14.13 1.78 0.22
N PRO A 37 14.99 2.58 -0.40
CA PRO A 37 14.84 4.03 -0.50
C PRO A 37 13.56 4.45 -1.23
N SER A 38 13.20 5.72 -1.08
CA SER A 38 12.11 6.32 -1.86
C SER A 38 12.41 6.22 -3.35
N GLY A 39 11.41 5.86 -4.17
CA GLY A 39 11.61 5.65 -5.60
C GLY A 39 12.30 4.34 -5.99
N ALA A 40 12.67 3.46 -5.06
CA ALA A 40 13.33 2.18 -5.36
C ALA A 40 12.48 1.18 -6.19
N GLY A 41 11.16 1.43 -6.33
CA GLY A 41 10.25 0.56 -7.09
C GLY A 41 9.29 -0.27 -6.23
N LYS A 42 9.28 -0.13 -4.90
CA LYS A 42 8.44 -0.91 -3.96
C LYS A 42 6.95 -0.88 -4.34
N THR A 43 6.37 0.31 -4.47
CA THR A 43 4.97 0.49 -4.90
C THR A 43 4.72 -0.08 -6.30
N SER A 44 5.68 0.04 -7.21
CA SER A 44 5.59 -0.52 -8.57
C SER A 44 5.53 -2.04 -8.55
N ILE A 45 6.32 -2.70 -7.70
CA ILE A 45 6.25 -4.15 -7.48
C ILE A 45 4.85 -4.55 -6.99
N LEU A 46 4.33 -3.88 -5.94
CA LEU A 46 3.01 -4.20 -5.39
C LEU A 46 1.88 -3.95 -6.41
N ARG A 47 1.92 -2.86 -7.17
CA ARG A 47 0.94 -2.57 -8.23
C ARG A 47 0.98 -3.59 -9.35
N LEU A 48 2.17 -4.08 -9.71
CA LEU A 48 2.35 -5.12 -10.72
C LEU A 48 1.78 -6.45 -10.23
N ILE A 49 2.14 -6.88 -9.01
CA ILE A 49 1.60 -8.10 -8.39
C ILE A 49 0.08 -7.98 -8.20
N GLY A 50 -0.42 -6.81 -7.81
CA GLY A 50 -1.85 -6.49 -7.72
C GLY A 50 -2.58 -6.43 -9.07
N THR A 51 -1.89 -6.69 -10.18
CA THR A 51 -2.42 -6.63 -11.56
C THR A 51 -2.99 -5.26 -11.96
N ALA A 52 -2.57 -4.18 -11.29
CA ALA A 52 -2.97 -2.82 -11.62
C ALA A 52 -2.18 -2.25 -12.81
N ILE A 53 -0.94 -2.71 -13.00
CA ILE A 53 -0.08 -2.34 -14.12
C ILE A 53 0.50 -3.60 -14.77
N ARG A 54 0.77 -3.54 -16.07
CA ARG A 54 1.38 -4.62 -16.82
C ARG A 54 2.89 -4.39 -16.95
N PRO A 55 3.74 -5.45 -16.85
CA PRO A 55 5.17 -5.30 -17.09
C PRO A 55 5.44 -4.92 -18.54
N THR A 56 6.51 -4.15 -18.76
CA THR A 56 6.97 -3.78 -20.10
C THR A 56 7.69 -4.98 -20.78
N ALA A 57 8.41 -5.77 -19.97
CA ALA A 57 9.05 -7.02 -20.38
C ALA A 57 9.10 -7.98 -19.20
N GLY A 58 9.39 -9.26 -19.46
CA GLY A 58 9.37 -10.32 -18.45
C GLY A 58 7.97 -10.87 -18.20
N THR A 59 7.84 -11.70 -17.18
CA THR A 59 6.60 -12.43 -16.87
C THR A 59 6.26 -12.35 -15.41
N LEU A 60 4.96 -12.10 -15.11
CA LEU A 60 4.35 -12.27 -13.78
C LEU A 60 3.48 -13.52 -13.83
N ARG A 61 3.63 -14.40 -12.83
CA ARG A 61 2.70 -15.50 -12.55
C ARG A 61 2.13 -15.38 -11.15
N LEU A 62 0.82 -15.57 -11.05
CA LEU A 62 0.07 -15.64 -9.80
C LEU A 62 -0.65 -16.98 -9.73
N ALA A 63 -0.36 -17.80 -8.72
CA ALA A 63 -0.84 -19.18 -8.65
C ALA A 63 -0.63 -19.92 -9.98
N ASN A 64 0.58 -19.86 -10.54
CA ASN A 64 1.00 -20.47 -11.80
C ASN A 64 0.32 -19.93 -13.08
N ALA A 65 -0.50 -18.87 -12.98
CA ALA A 65 -1.18 -18.28 -14.15
C ALA A 65 -0.62 -16.88 -14.47
N ASP A 66 -0.43 -16.60 -15.76
CA ASP A 66 -0.15 -15.24 -16.25
C ASP A 66 -1.47 -14.44 -16.28
N PRO A 67 -1.64 -13.41 -15.42
CA PRO A 67 -2.89 -12.64 -15.33
C PRO A 67 -3.32 -12.03 -16.66
N TRP A 68 -2.36 -11.65 -17.49
CA TRP A 68 -2.58 -10.93 -18.74
C TRP A 68 -3.03 -11.83 -19.89
N ARG A 69 -2.92 -13.16 -19.71
CA ARG A 69 -3.41 -14.18 -20.64
C ARG A 69 -4.76 -14.78 -20.23
N LEU A 70 -5.26 -14.42 -19.04
CA LEU A 70 -6.53 -14.94 -18.54
C LEU A 70 -7.73 -14.31 -19.25
N PRO A 71 -8.81 -15.08 -19.50
CA PRO A 71 -10.10 -14.53 -19.88
C PRO A 71 -10.62 -13.55 -18.82
N ARG A 72 -11.42 -12.55 -19.21
CA ARG A 72 -11.93 -11.49 -18.30
C ARG A 72 -12.57 -12.04 -17.03
N ALA A 73 -13.35 -13.12 -17.10
CA ALA A 73 -14.00 -13.74 -15.96
C ALA A 73 -12.99 -14.35 -14.98
N ALA A 74 -11.96 -15.04 -15.49
CA ALA A 74 -10.89 -15.63 -14.68
C ALA A 74 -10.02 -14.55 -14.02
N LEU A 75 -9.66 -13.49 -14.76
CA LEU A 75 -8.93 -12.35 -14.22
C LEU A 75 -9.72 -11.65 -13.10
N ARG A 76 -11.04 -11.47 -13.25
CA ARG A 76 -11.89 -10.91 -12.19
C ARG A 76 -11.89 -11.80 -10.94
N ARG A 77 -11.99 -13.13 -11.09
CA ARG A 77 -11.89 -14.07 -9.97
C ARG A 77 -10.51 -14.04 -9.31
N LEU A 78 -9.43 -13.94 -10.09
CA LEU A 78 -8.08 -13.79 -9.54
C LEU A 78 -7.97 -12.50 -8.71
N ARG A 79 -8.41 -11.37 -9.26
CA ARG A 79 -8.40 -10.06 -8.57
C ARG A 79 -9.22 -10.03 -7.29
N SER A 80 -10.34 -10.74 -7.22
CA SER A 80 -11.15 -10.81 -5.99
C SER A 80 -10.46 -11.56 -4.84
N ARG A 81 -9.42 -12.35 -5.14
CA ARG A 81 -8.57 -13.07 -4.18
C ARG A 81 -7.32 -12.28 -3.77
N ILE A 82 -7.11 -11.09 -4.35
CA ILE A 82 -6.02 -10.16 -4.03
C ILE A 82 -6.61 -8.99 -3.27
N GLY A 83 -6.09 -8.70 -2.09
CA GLY A 83 -6.43 -7.53 -1.29
C GLY A 83 -5.27 -6.54 -1.31
N THR A 84 -5.56 -5.26 -1.52
CA THR A 84 -4.54 -4.21 -1.52
C THR A 84 -4.88 -3.15 -0.48
N ILE A 85 -3.94 -2.91 0.43
CA ILE A 85 -3.92 -1.78 1.34
C ILE A 85 -3.05 -0.72 0.69
N HIS A 86 -3.61 0.45 0.43
CA HIS A 86 -2.90 1.58 -0.15
C HIS A 86 -2.41 2.52 0.95
N GLN A 87 -1.30 3.20 0.72
CA GLN A 87 -0.76 4.24 1.58
C GLN A 87 -1.83 5.31 1.90
N ALA A 88 -2.52 5.81 0.87
CA ALA A 88 -3.71 6.62 0.99
C ALA A 88 -4.90 5.81 0.46
N PRO A 89 -5.73 5.21 1.32
CA PRO A 89 -6.82 4.36 0.87
C PRO A 89 -7.86 5.19 0.10
N PRO A 90 -8.26 4.77 -1.12
CA PRO A 90 -9.24 5.48 -1.94
C PRO A 90 -10.67 5.24 -1.41
N LEU A 91 -10.98 5.83 -0.26
CA LEU A 91 -12.28 5.70 0.39
C LEU A 91 -13.19 6.88 0.03
N PRO A 92 -14.45 6.64 -0.39
CA PRO A 92 -15.39 7.72 -0.68
C PRO A 92 -15.69 8.55 0.58
N PRO A 93 -15.46 9.88 0.58
CA PRO A 93 -15.55 10.70 1.80
C PRO A 93 -16.90 10.63 2.51
N ARG A 94 -17.99 10.59 1.75
CA ARG A 94 -19.36 10.59 2.29
C ARG A 94 -19.89 9.20 2.64
N GLN A 95 -19.13 8.14 2.40
CA GLN A 95 -19.53 6.76 2.69
C GLN A 95 -19.36 6.46 4.18
N ARG A 96 -20.28 5.67 4.75
CA ARG A 96 -20.16 5.16 6.12
C ARG A 96 -19.14 4.04 6.19
N LEU A 97 -18.49 3.87 7.34
CA LEU A 97 -17.47 2.86 7.54
C LEU A 97 -18.01 1.44 7.31
N VAL A 98 -19.20 1.13 7.80
CA VAL A 98 -19.85 -0.17 7.56
C VAL A 98 -19.88 -0.50 6.08
N THR A 99 -20.38 0.42 5.24
CA THR A 99 -20.47 0.20 3.79
C THR A 99 -19.08 0.11 3.14
N THR A 100 -18.14 0.92 3.63
CA THR A 100 -16.74 0.92 3.16
C THR A 100 -16.07 -0.42 3.41
N VAL A 101 -16.24 -1.00 4.60
CA VAL A 101 -15.67 -2.31 4.95
C VAL A 101 -16.34 -3.43 4.15
N LEU A 102 -17.68 -3.43 4.06
CA LEU A 102 -18.43 -4.42 3.29
C LEU A 102 -18.05 -4.42 1.80
N ALA A 103 -17.65 -3.27 1.25
CA ALA A 103 -17.18 -3.15 -0.12
C ALA A 103 -15.94 -4.02 -0.41
N GLY A 104 -15.19 -4.46 0.61
CA GLY A 104 -14.09 -5.41 0.46
C GLY A 104 -14.49 -6.72 -0.20
N ARG A 105 -15.71 -7.20 0.02
CA ARG A 105 -16.22 -8.46 -0.56
C ARG A 105 -17.08 -8.31 -1.82
N LEU A 106 -17.29 -7.11 -2.35
CA LEU A 106 -18.11 -6.90 -3.54
C LEU A 106 -17.65 -7.74 -4.75
N GLY A 107 -16.34 -7.93 -4.91
CA GLY A 107 -15.80 -8.77 -5.99
C GLY A 107 -16.03 -10.27 -5.81
N GLN A 108 -16.40 -10.73 -4.62
CA GLN A 108 -16.63 -12.14 -4.27
C GLN A 108 -18.13 -12.48 -4.26
N TRP A 109 -19.01 -11.48 -4.12
CA TRP A 109 -20.45 -11.67 -4.05
C TRP A 109 -21.11 -11.76 -5.43
N PRO A 110 -22.19 -12.50 -5.57
CA PRO A 110 -23.02 -12.44 -6.75
C PRO A 110 -23.62 -11.02 -6.89
N LEU A 111 -23.89 -10.60 -8.12
CA LEU A 111 -24.30 -9.23 -8.43
C LEU A 111 -25.49 -8.73 -7.61
N TRP A 112 -26.53 -9.58 -7.45
CA TRP A 112 -27.73 -9.24 -6.69
C TRP A 112 -27.41 -8.92 -5.22
N ARG A 113 -26.51 -9.70 -4.58
CA ARG A 113 -26.07 -9.47 -3.20
C ARG A 113 -25.22 -8.21 -3.10
N ALA A 114 -24.34 -7.97 -4.07
CA ALA A 114 -23.52 -6.77 -4.13
C ALA A 114 -24.38 -5.50 -4.23
N LEU A 115 -25.42 -5.52 -5.09
CA LEU A 115 -26.37 -4.42 -5.24
C LEU A 115 -27.22 -4.23 -3.96
N ALA A 116 -27.74 -5.30 -3.37
CA ALA A 116 -28.51 -5.25 -2.12
C ALA A 116 -27.67 -4.65 -0.97
N SER A 117 -26.37 -4.97 -0.88
CA SER A 117 -25.49 -4.48 0.18
C SER A 117 -25.17 -2.96 0.07
N LEU A 118 -25.39 -2.34 -1.09
CA LEU A 118 -25.26 -0.90 -1.26
C LEU A 118 -26.47 -0.14 -0.64
N VAL A 119 -27.63 -0.79 -0.58
CA VAL A 119 -28.86 -0.23 -0.01
C VAL A 119 -28.98 -0.56 1.47
N TYR A 120 -28.69 -1.83 1.82
CA TYR A 120 -28.75 -2.30 3.20
C TYR A 120 -27.49 -3.11 3.53
N PRO A 121 -26.75 -2.77 4.62
CA PRO A 121 -25.53 -3.48 5.01
C PRO A 121 -25.84 -4.94 5.35
N ALA A 122 -25.40 -5.86 4.48
CA ALA A 122 -25.75 -7.29 4.58
C ALA A 122 -25.02 -8.04 5.72
N ASP A 123 -23.94 -7.48 6.28
CA ASP A 123 -23.12 -8.13 7.31
C ASP A 123 -22.52 -7.09 8.26
N ILE A 124 -23.39 -6.47 9.06
CA ILE A 124 -22.99 -5.43 10.02
C ILE A 124 -22.00 -6.00 11.05
N THR A 125 -22.29 -7.20 11.58
CA THR A 125 -21.43 -7.85 12.59
C THR A 125 -20.02 -8.15 12.05
N GLY A 126 -19.91 -8.61 10.80
CA GLY A 126 -18.60 -8.84 10.18
C GLY A 126 -17.82 -7.54 9.95
N ALA A 127 -18.51 -6.45 9.58
CA ALA A 127 -17.88 -5.14 9.43
C ALA A 127 -17.43 -4.59 10.79
N GLU A 128 -18.24 -4.71 11.83
CA GLU A 128 -17.91 -4.31 13.19
C GLU A 128 -16.70 -5.07 13.72
N ALA A 129 -16.69 -6.41 13.57
CA ALA A 129 -15.56 -7.25 13.97
C ALA A 129 -14.25 -6.85 13.25
N ALA A 130 -14.31 -6.51 11.96
CA ALA A 130 -13.15 -6.04 11.23
C ALA A 130 -12.65 -4.67 11.71
N LEU A 131 -13.56 -3.75 12.04
CA LEU A 131 -13.23 -2.44 12.61
C LEU A 131 -12.72 -2.57 14.05
N ALA A 132 -13.25 -3.50 14.85
CA ALA A 132 -12.78 -3.77 16.21
C ALA A 132 -11.29 -4.17 16.25
N ARG A 133 -10.83 -4.95 15.27
CA ARG A 133 -9.40 -5.30 15.11
C ARG A 133 -8.51 -4.06 14.92
N MET A 134 -9.09 -2.95 14.49
CA MET A 134 -8.42 -1.68 14.21
C MET A 134 -8.76 -0.58 15.24
N ASP A 135 -9.38 -0.92 16.37
CA ASP A 135 -9.87 0.00 17.40
C ASP A 135 -10.81 1.10 16.85
N LEU A 136 -11.77 0.70 15.99
CA LEU A 136 -12.73 1.60 15.32
C LEU A 136 -14.16 1.07 15.35
N ALA A 137 -14.50 0.10 16.22
CA ALA A 137 -15.84 -0.48 16.28
C ALA A 137 -16.92 0.55 16.66
N ASP A 138 -16.60 1.48 17.56
CA ASP A 138 -17.45 2.57 18.02
C ASP A 138 -17.84 3.56 16.90
N ARG A 139 -17.10 3.54 15.77
CA ARG A 139 -17.27 4.42 14.63
C ARG A 139 -17.95 3.79 13.44
N LEU A 140 -18.52 2.61 13.58
CA LEU A 140 -19.12 1.80 12.51
C LEU A 140 -20.03 2.60 11.56
N PHE A 141 -20.82 3.52 12.09
CA PHE A 141 -21.78 4.33 11.33
C PHE A 141 -21.27 5.72 10.97
N ASP A 142 -20.06 6.09 11.41
CA ASP A 142 -19.42 7.35 11.03
C ASP A 142 -19.12 7.39 9.53
N ARG A 143 -18.95 8.60 9.00
CA ARG A 143 -18.54 8.84 7.62
C ARG A 143 -17.03 8.96 7.51
N CYS A 144 -16.47 8.53 6.38
CA CYS A 144 -15.04 8.59 6.14
C CYS A 144 -14.47 10.02 6.25
N ASP A 145 -15.24 11.06 5.85
CA ASP A 145 -14.83 12.46 5.93
C ASP A 145 -14.69 13.02 7.37
N ARG A 146 -15.12 12.27 8.38
CA ARG A 146 -14.97 12.64 9.80
C ARG A 146 -13.76 12.00 10.48
N LEU A 147 -12.96 11.23 9.75
CA LEU A 147 -11.83 10.51 10.29
C LEU A 147 -10.50 11.22 9.99
N SER A 148 -9.54 11.07 10.89
CA SER A 148 -8.15 11.45 10.64
C SER A 148 -7.49 10.55 9.58
N GLY A 149 -6.38 10.99 8.99
CA GLY A 149 -5.62 10.18 8.01
C GLY A 149 -5.23 8.81 8.53
N GLY A 150 -4.74 8.71 9.77
CA GLY A 150 -4.40 7.43 10.40
C GLY A 150 -5.62 6.54 10.67
N GLN A 151 -6.78 7.14 10.99
CA GLN A 151 -8.03 6.38 11.11
C GLN A 151 -8.49 5.86 9.76
N LEU A 152 -8.44 6.66 8.69
CA LEU A 152 -8.76 6.22 7.33
C LEU A 152 -7.83 5.08 6.87
N GLN A 153 -6.55 5.16 7.20
CA GLN A 153 -5.60 4.08 6.90
C GLN A 153 -6.02 2.77 7.59
N ARG A 154 -6.38 2.83 8.88
CA ARG A 154 -6.90 1.66 9.62
C ARG A 154 -8.21 1.12 9.05
N VAL A 155 -9.11 1.97 8.56
CA VAL A 155 -10.32 1.53 7.85
C VAL A 155 -9.95 0.78 6.57
N GLY A 156 -8.94 1.24 5.81
CA GLY A 156 -8.42 0.52 4.65
C GLY A 156 -7.89 -0.87 4.99
N VAL A 157 -7.19 -1.00 6.13
CA VAL A 157 -6.75 -2.29 6.68
C VAL A 157 -7.96 -3.16 7.04
N ALA A 158 -8.92 -2.64 7.83
CA ALA A 158 -10.12 -3.37 8.23
C ALA A 158 -10.91 -3.89 7.03
N ARG A 159 -11.08 -3.08 5.99
CA ARG A 159 -11.71 -3.47 4.71
C ARG A 159 -11.00 -4.65 4.06
N THR A 160 -9.67 -4.64 4.04
CA THR A 160 -8.89 -5.71 3.41
C THR A 160 -8.90 -6.99 4.26
N LEU A 161 -8.88 -6.87 5.59
CA LEU A 161 -9.06 -8.02 6.49
C LEU A 161 -10.45 -8.64 6.35
N TYR A 162 -11.50 -7.81 6.21
CA TYR A 162 -12.86 -8.29 5.94
C TYR A 162 -12.98 -8.99 4.59
N GLN A 163 -12.24 -8.53 3.57
CA GLN A 163 -12.17 -9.20 2.26
C GLN A 163 -11.62 -10.62 2.38
N ALA A 164 -10.74 -10.90 3.33
CA ALA A 164 -10.04 -12.16 3.56
C ALA A 164 -9.36 -12.72 2.29
N PRO A 165 -8.44 -11.96 1.65
CA PRO A 165 -7.81 -12.35 0.40
C PRO A 165 -6.78 -13.47 0.59
N ASP A 166 -6.44 -14.22 -0.48
CA ASP A 166 -5.37 -15.21 -0.47
C ASP A 166 -3.98 -14.58 -0.64
N LEU A 167 -3.94 -13.37 -1.24
CA LEU A 167 -2.75 -12.54 -1.38
C LEU A 167 -3.07 -11.14 -0.86
N LEU A 168 -2.36 -10.75 0.18
CA LEU A 168 -2.49 -9.45 0.82
C LEU A 168 -1.27 -8.60 0.47
N LEU A 169 -1.51 -7.49 -0.22
CA LEU A 169 -0.51 -6.50 -0.61
C LEU A 169 -0.71 -5.25 0.23
N ALA A 170 0.31 -4.82 0.94
CA ALA A 170 0.24 -3.66 1.81
C ALA A 170 1.31 -2.63 1.40
N ASP A 171 0.87 -1.54 0.77
CA ASP A 171 1.76 -0.45 0.37
C ASP A 171 1.78 0.61 1.47
N GLU A 172 2.85 0.60 2.26
CA GLU A 172 3.07 1.50 3.41
C GLU A 172 1.85 1.58 4.34
N PRO A 173 1.35 0.43 4.85
CA PRO A 173 0.05 0.35 5.53
C PRO A 173 -0.02 1.12 6.84
N VAL A 174 1.11 1.68 7.32
CA VAL A 174 1.24 2.32 8.64
C VAL A 174 1.95 3.67 8.60
N SER A 175 2.12 4.28 7.42
CA SER A 175 2.88 5.53 7.25
C SER A 175 2.29 6.74 7.99
N ALA A 176 0.99 6.74 8.29
CA ALA A 176 0.29 7.81 9.01
C ALA A 176 0.00 7.47 10.48
N LEU A 177 0.64 6.43 11.02
CA LEU A 177 0.41 5.94 12.38
C LEU A 177 1.66 6.19 13.27
N ASP A 178 1.41 6.36 14.57
CA ASP A 178 2.48 6.34 15.55
C ASP A 178 3.15 4.95 15.64
N PRO A 179 4.39 4.84 16.16
CA PRO A 179 5.15 3.58 16.15
C PRO A 179 4.47 2.43 16.88
N GLN A 180 3.77 2.70 18.00
CA GLN A 180 3.09 1.66 18.76
C GLN A 180 1.90 1.10 17.99
N LEU A 181 1.09 1.98 17.43
CA LEU A 181 -0.06 1.61 16.61
C LEU A 181 0.38 0.92 15.31
N ALA A 182 1.48 1.39 14.69
CA ALA A 182 2.08 0.75 13.52
C ALA A 182 2.46 -0.71 13.79
N THR A 183 3.13 -0.97 14.92
CA THR A 183 3.51 -2.33 15.34
C THR A 183 2.26 -3.22 15.55
N ARG A 184 1.21 -2.69 16.17
CA ARG A 184 -0.06 -3.42 16.38
C ARG A 184 -0.72 -3.77 15.05
N VAL A 185 -0.83 -2.82 14.13
CA VAL A 185 -1.47 -3.02 12.81
C VAL A 185 -0.68 -4.03 11.97
N VAL A 186 0.65 -3.93 11.91
CA VAL A 186 1.50 -4.91 11.21
C VAL A 186 1.41 -6.28 11.85
N GLY A 187 1.40 -6.35 13.19
CA GLY A 187 1.18 -7.59 13.94
C GLY A 187 -0.15 -8.25 13.60
N GLU A 188 -1.21 -7.45 13.46
CA GLU A 188 -2.54 -7.94 13.10
C GLU A 188 -2.61 -8.49 11.67
N LEU A 189 -1.96 -7.80 10.70
CA LEU A 189 -1.82 -8.30 9.32
C LEU A 189 -1.08 -9.64 9.26
N ASN A 190 0.02 -9.76 10.02
CA ASN A 190 0.80 -10.99 10.11
C ASN A 190 -0.01 -12.15 10.74
N ARG A 191 -0.74 -11.89 11.84
CA ARG A 191 -1.59 -12.89 12.50
C ARG A 191 -2.69 -13.38 11.56
N ASP A 192 -3.37 -12.47 10.88
CA ASP A 192 -4.43 -12.80 9.92
C ASP A 192 -3.90 -13.64 8.75
N ALA A 193 -2.79 -13.21 8.15
CA ALA A 193 -2.17 -13.94 7.06
C ALA A 193 -1.73 -15.35 7.50
N GLN A 194 -1.12 -15.48 8.67
CA GLN A 194 -0.68 -16.76 9.23
C GLN A 194 -1.85 -17.69 9.52
N ALA A 195 -2.89 -17.18 10.18
CA ALA A 195 -4.07 -17.98 10.56
C ALA A 195 -4.82 -18.54 9.34
N ARG A 196 -4.81 -17.82 8.22
CA ARG A 196 -5.49 -18.21 6.98
C ARG A 196 -4.59 -18.90 5.95
N GLY A 197 -3.28 -18.99 6.20
CA GLY A 197 -2.31 -19.43 5.19
C GLY A 197 -2.24 -18.48 3.97
N ALA A 198 -2.60 -17.21 4.15
CA ALA A 198 -2.54 -16.21 3.10
C ALA A 198 -1.11 -15.68 2.92
N THR A 199 -0.75 -15.31 1.70
CA THR A 199 0.52 -14.64 1.41
C THR A 199 0.40 -13.17 1.75
N LEU A 200 1.36 -12.62 2.50
CA LEU A 200 1.44 -11.19 2.83
C LEU A 200 2.73 -10.59 2.26
N ILE A 201 2.58 -9.52 1.49
CA ILE A 201 3.71 -8.72 0.99
C ILE A 201 3.47 -7.28 1.41
N ALA A 202 4.34 -6.73 2.25
CA ALA A 202 4.21 -5.37 2.76
C ALA A 202 5.43 -4.52 2.40
N SER A 203 5.24 -3.35 1.80
CA SER A 203 6.29 -2.34 1.72
C SER A 203 6.32 -1.54 3.02
N LEU A 204 7.50 -1.34 3.57
CA LEU A 204 7.70 -0.61 4.83
C LEU A 204 8.88 0.36 4.69
N HIS A 205 8.74 1.56 5.30
CA HIS A 205 9.86 2.51 5.46
C HIS A 205 10.64 2.26 6.75
N ALA A 206 9.94 1.87 7.84
CA ALA A 206 10.55 1.57 9.11
C ALA A 206 11.26 0.21 9.06
N VAL A 207 12.59 0.23 8.94
CA VAL A 207 13.43 -0.98 8.84
C VAL A 207 13.27 -1.86 10.08
N ASP A 208 13.31 -1.28 11.28
CA ASP A 208 13.16 -2.01 12.54
C ASP A 208 11.84 -2.78 12.61
N LEU A 209 10.75 -2.15 12.14
CA LEU A 209 9.44 -2.79 12.09
C LEU A 209 9.43 -3.95 11.09
N ALA A 210 10.10 -3.80 9.94
CA ALA A 210 10.23 -4.88 8.95
C ALA A 210 11.02 -6.06 9.51
N LEU A 211 12.18 -5.80 10.10
CA LEU A 211 13.05 -6.83 10.69
C LEU A 211 12.41 -7.53 11.89
N GLY A 212 11.67 -6.79 12.73
CA GLY A 212 11.01 -7.33 13.92
C GLY A 212 9.70 -8.08 13.64
N SER A 213 9.07 -7.87 12.47
CA SER A 213 7.71 -8.38 12.21
C SER A 213 7.63 -9.44 11.11
N PHE A 214 8.61 -9.53 10.22
CA PHE A 214 8.55 -10.42 9.06
C PHE A 214 9.68 -11.45 9.06
N PRO A 215 9.37 -12.71 8.70
CA PRO A 215 10.38 -13.79 8.64
C PRO A 215 11.32 -13.68 7.43
N ARG A 216 10.96 -12.87 6.41
CA ARG A 216 11.75 -12.67 5.19
C ARG A 216 11.67 -11.21 4.78
N VAL A 217 12.81 -10.62 4.48
CA VAL A 217 12.92 -9.21 4.10
C VAL A 217 13.70 -9.09 2.80
N ILE A 218 13.14 -8.34 1.87
CA ILE A 218 13.69 -8.09 0.53
C ILE A 218 14.08 -6.61 0.45
N GLY A 219 15.35 -6.35 0.23
CA GLY A 219 15.86 -5.00 -0.06
C GLY A 219 15.79 -4.71 -1.55
N ILE A 220 15.12 -3.61 -1.92
CA ILE A 220 15.01 -3.14 -3.32
C ILE A 220 15.79 -1.84 -3.48
N ARG A 221 16.64 -1.78 -4.49
CA ARG A 221 17.40 -0.60 -4.87
C ARG A 221 17.40 -0.42 -6.39
N ALA A 222 17.08 0.78 -6.87
CA ALA A 222 17.05 1.12 -8.30
C ALA A 222 16.27 0.11 -9.16
N GLY A 223 15.13 -0.40 -8.66
CA GLY A 223 14.27 -1.34 -9.38
C GLY A 223 14.74 -2.80 -9.42
N ALA A 224 15.81 -3.14 -8.71
CA ALA A 224 16.35 -4.50 -8.61
C ALA A 224 16.41 -4.99 -7.16
N VAL A 225 16.50 -6.31 -6.96
CA VAL A 225 16.70 -6.93 -5.65
C VAL A 225 18.16 -6.72 -5.23
N ALA A 226 18.37 -6.01 -4.11
CA ALA A 226 19.68 -5.84 -3.50
C ALA A 226 20.01 -7.02 -2.59
N PHE A 227 19.03 -7.49 -1.81
CA PHE A 227 19.13 -8.70 -1.01
C PHE A 227 17.74 -9.30 -0.75
N ASP A 228 17.73 -10.60 -0.40
CA ASP A 228 16.54 -11.37 -0.05
C ASP A 228 16.95 -12.36 1.05
N ARG A 229 16.61 -12.05 2.31
CA ARG A 229 17.13 -12.77 3.47
C ARG A 229 16.16 -12.80 4.65
N PRO A 230 16.30 -13.77 5.58
CA PRO A 230 15.69 -13.64 6.90
C PRO A 230 16.37 -12.50 7.69
N PRO A 231 15.67 -11.85 8.65
CA PRO A 231 16.20 -10.72 9.43
C PRO A 231 17.59 -10.98 10.05
N ALA A 232 17.82 -12.17 10.59
CA ALA A 232 19.12 -12.53 11.18
C ALA A 232 20.31 -12.54 10.20
N GLY A 233 20.04 -12.58 8.89
CA GLY A 233 21.05 -12.54 7.84
C GLY A 233 21.28 -11.16 7.24
N ILE A 234 20.63 -10.12 7.77
CA ILE A 234 20.74 -8.73 7.28
C ILE A 234 21.69 -7.97 8.21
N THR A 235 22.77 -7.42 7.65
CA THR A 235 23.77 -6.65 8.39
C THR A 235 23.57 -5.15 8.22
N ASP A 236 24.12 -4.36 9.17
CA ASP A 236 24.08 -2.88 9.08
C ASP A 236 24.80 -2.38 7.81
N ALA A 237 25.85 -3.07 7.36
CA ALA A 237 26.52 -2.76 6.11
C ALA A 237 25.59 -2.89 4.89
N MET A 238 24.76 -3.94 4.83
CA MET A 238 23.78 -4.15 3.77
C MET A 238 22.69 -3.08 3.79
N LEU A 239 22.25 -2.66 4.98
CA LEU A 239 21.28 -1.58 5.12
C LEU A 239 21.88 -0.24 4.71
N THR A 240 23.12 0.04 5.14
CA THR A 240 23.85 1.26 4.73
C THR A 240 24.01 1.31 3.21
N GLU A 241 24.37 0.21 2.58
CA GLU A 241 24.49 0.12 1.12
C GLU A 241 23.13 0.33 0.44
N LEU A 242 22.05 -0.30 0.95
CA LEU A 242 20.69 -0.17 0.41
C LEU A 242 20.26 1.31 0.35
N TYR A 243 20.54 2.09 1.40
CA TYR A 243 20.13 3.50 1.55
C TYR A 243 21.19 4.52 1.14
N ALA A 244 22.36 4.10 0.65
CA ALA A 244 23.47 4.98 0.29
C ALA A 244 23.11 6.07 -0.76
N SER A 245 22.03 5.89 -1.52
CA SER A 245 21.55 6.86 -2.51
C SER A 245 20.63 7.95 -1.94
N GLU A 246 20.20 7.82 -0.68
CA GLU A 246 19.40 8.84 0.05
C GLU A 246 20.26 9.90 0.75
N SER A 247 21.61 9.87 0.62
CA SER A 247 22.45 10.98 1.08
C SER A 247 21.96 12.29 0.46
N PRO A 248 21.77 13.37 1.25
CA PRO A 248 21.19 14.61 0.75
C PRO A 248 21.96 15.08 -0.47
N ARG A 249 21.27 15.24 -1.59
CA ARG A 249 21.82 15.97 -2.74
C ARG A 249 22.19 17.36 -2.21
N PRO A 250 23.46 17.80 -2.28
CA PRO A 250 23.79 19.16 -1.86
C PRO A 250 22.83 20.11 -2.59
N PRO A 251 22.32 21.16 -1.94
CA PRO A 251 21.42 22.11 -2.56
C PRO A 251 22.08 22.60 -3.84
N THR A 252 21.41 22.40 -4.97
CA THR A 252 21.82 23.00 -6.24
C THR A 252 21.78 24.51 -6.03
N GLN A 253 22.91 25.20 -6.34
CA GLN A 253 23.11 26.65 -6.16
C GLN A 253 22.07 27.54 -6.90
N ASP A 254 21.04 26.98 -7.50
CA ASP A 254 20.03 27.69 -8.27
C ASP A 254 18.70 27.93 -7.52
N GLU A 255 18.59 27.55 -6.25
CA GLU A 255 17.49 28.03 -5.40
C GLU A 255 17.89 29.34 -4.72
N GLN A 256 18.02 30.41 -5.52
CA GLN A 256 17.94 31.77 -4.98
C GLN A 256 16.51 31.96 -4.41
N PRO A 257 16.38 32.42 -3.15
CA PRO A 257 15.07 32.80 -2.63
C PRO A 257 14.49 33.89 -3.55
N LEU A 258 13.27 33.69 -4.04
CA LEU A 258 12.48 34.74 -4.70
C LEU A 258 12.34 35.88 -3.69
N GLU A 259 13.19 36.92 -3.84
CA GLU A 259 12.98 38.21 -3.14
C GLU A 259 11.59 38.73 -3.59
N LEU A 260 10.66 38.70 -2.66
CA LEU A 260 9.37 39.38 -2.85
C LEU A 260 9.68 40.90 -2.94
N PRO A 261 9.16 41.60 -3.95
CA PRO A 261 9.39 43.03 -4.03
C PRO A 261 8.79 43.73 -2.80
N GLU A 262 9.63 44.49 -2.10
CA GLU A 262 9.23 45.34 -0.98
C GLU A 262 8.09 46.26 -1.44
N THR A 263 6.92 46.11 -0.82
CA THR A 263 5.79 47.05 -1.01
C THR A 263 6.20 48.36 -0.35
N GLY A 264 6.64 49.30 -1.17
CA GLY A 264 6.88 50.68 -0.74
C GLY A 264 5.62 51.33 -0.10
N PRO A 265 5.80 52.36 0.77
CA PRO A 265 4.74 52.90 1.59
C PRO A 265 3.64 53.55 0.71
N ARG A 266 2.39 53.09 0.90
CA ARG A 266 1.20 53.70 0.31
C ARG A 266 1.09 55.17 0.75
N ALA A 267 1.22 56.08 -0.17
CA ALA A 267 0.94 57.53 0.03
C ALA A 267 -0.48 57.69 0.56
N ALA A 268 -0.61 58.44 1.67
CA ALA A 268 -1.86 58.80 2.27
C ALA A 268 -2.69 59.66 1.31
N ARG A 269 -3.91 59.21 0.94
CA ARG A 269 -4.89 60.04 0.22
C ARG A 269 -5.52 61.00 1.24
N GLN A 270 -5.31 62.31 0.99
CA GLN A 270 -6.02 63.37 1.66
C GLN A 270 -7.52 63.35 1.32
N PRO A 271 -8.43 63.64 2.28
CA PRO A 271 -9.84 63.76 2.02
C PRO A 271 -10.12 65.13 1.36
N LEU A 272 -10.78 65.11 0.19
CA LEU A 272 -11.37 66.30 -0.43
C LEU A 272 -12.75 66.54 0.24
N CYS A 273 -12.86 67.69 0.92
CA CYS A 273 -14.13 68.30 1.28
C CYS A 273 -14.86 68.81 0.00
N ARG A 274 -16.06 68.31 -0.23
CA ARG A 274 -17.29 69.11 -0.55
C ARG A 274 -18.49 68.18 -0.58
#